data_7d0e7b8581aed2a813552e8419fad17f
#
_entry.id   7d0e7b8581aed2a813552e8419fad17f
#
_cell.length_a   1.000
_cell.length_b   1.000
_cell.length_c   1.000
_cell.angle_alpha   90.00
_cell.angle_beta   90.00
_cell.angle_gamma   90.00
#
_symmetry.space_group_name_H-M   'P 1'
#
loop_
_entity.id
_entity.type
_entity.pdbx_description
1 polymer ?
#
loop_
_entity_poly.entity_id
_entity_poly.type
_entity_poly.pdbx_seq_one_letter_code
_entity_poly.pdbx_strand_id
1 'polypeptide(L)'
;MLNPAGQGAALGQWPCDLDEVAAGWRPLLQAFLASAEGRRLSEGLRARLAAGATIYPPQPLRALQLTPPEAVRAVILGQDPYHGPGQACGLAFAVAPGVRPPPSLRNIFKELAREFGRPPQTEQHALAHWARQGVLLLNTSLTVEAGQAASHARIGWQMLTSQIFHRLVHGPRPLAFLLWGAHAQALRPQGAEAGRHLWLVANHPSPLSALRPPVPFIGCGHFGRVNDFLRQQGEPEIDWLGTAAPAGPLSGPAV
;
A
#
# COMPACT_ATOMS: atom_id res chain seq x y z
N MET A 1 15.62 -11.91 22.33
CA MET A 1 17.01 -11.46 22.12
C MET A 1 16.95 -10.18 21.29
N LEU A 2 17.33 -9.05 21.86
CA LEU A 2 17.42 -7.76 21.19
C LEU A 2 18.56 -7.81 20.18
N ASN A 3 18.24 -7.56 18.91
CA ASN A 3 19.22 -7.54 17.82
C ASN A 3 20.16 -6.33 18.00
N PRO A 4 21.48 -6.47 17.84
CA PRO A 4 22.43 -5.37 18.11
C PRO A 4 22.25 -4.23 17.11
N ALA A 5 22.16 -3.04 17.65
CA ALA A 5 22.32 -1.71 17.05
C ALA A 5 22.02 -1.56 15.54
N GLY A 6 20.86 -1.03 15.19
CA GLY A 6 20.66 -0.24 13.97
C GLY A 6 20.18 -0.96 12.71
N GLN A 7 20.04 -2.26 12.67
CA GLN A 7 19.41 -2.97 11.55
C GLN A 7 17.91 -3.15 11.84
N GLY A 8 17.06 -2.35 11.21
CA GLY A 8 15.61 -2.54 11.27
C GLY A 8 15.22 -3.93 10.75
N ALA A 9 14.08 -4.44 11.21
CA ALA A 9 13.58 -5.76 10.83
C ALA A 9 13.56 -5.92 9.29
N ALA A 10 14.15 -7.00 8.81
CA ALA A 10 14.24 -7.37 7.40
C ALA A 10 13.45 -8.66 7.13
N LEU A 11 13.25 -8.99 5.87
CA LEU A 11 12.64 -10.25 5.44
C LEU A 11 13.52 -11.42 5.90
N GLY A 12 12.99 -12.27 6.78
CA GLY A 12 13.73 -13.41 7.32
C GLY A 12 13.71 -14.63 6.39
N GLN A 13 12.58 -14.86 5.71
CA GLN A 13 12.40 -16.00 4.81
C GLN A 13 11.36 -15.71 3.73
N TRP A 14 11.42 -16.46 2.62
CA TRP A 14 10.41 -16.46 1.57
C TRP A 14 10.12 -17.90 1.09
N PRO A 15 8.86 -18.28 0.85
CA PRO A 15 7.66 -17.46 0.99
C PRO A 15 7.29 -17.16 2.44
N CYS A 16 6.53 -16.08 2.63
CA CYS A 16 5.90 -15.77 3.91
C CYS A 16 4.75 -16.76 4.18
N ASP A 17 4.35 -16.87 5.44
CA ASP A 17 3.16 -17.62 5.80
C ASP A 17 1.90 -17.00 5.17
N LEU A 18 1.20 -17.76 4.33
CA LEU A 18 -0.02 -17.31 3.68
C LEU A 18 -1.24 -17.32 4.63
N ASP A 19 -1.15 -18.00 5.76
CA ASP A 19 -2.24 -18.02 6.75
C ASP A 19 -2.39 -16.66 7.46
N GLU A 20 -1.36 -15.84 7.47
CA GLU A 20 -1.44 -14.46 7.91
C GLU A 20 -2.18 -13.54 6.93
N VAL A 21 -2.29 -13.91 5.65
CA VAL A 21 -2.97 -13.13 4.61
C VAL A 21 -4.48 -13.34 4.71
N ALA A 22 -5.26 -12.26 4.51
CA ALA A 22 -6.72 -12.34 4.50
C ALA A 22 -7.21 -13.41 3.53
N ALA A 23 -8.14 -14.25 4.00
CA ALA A 23 -8.59 -15.46 3.30
C ALA A 23 -9.00 -15.21 1.84
N GLY A 24 -9.66 -14.08 1.57
CA GLY A 24 -10.07 -13.73 0.22
C GLY A 24 -8.94 -13.49 -0.79
N TRP A 25 -7.71 -13.21 -0.34
CA TRP A 25 -6.54 -13.08 -1.23
C TRP A 25 -5.80 -14.39 -1.45
N ARG A 26 -5.93 -15.38 -0.57
CA ARG A 26 -5.13 -16.62 -0.59
C ARG A 26 -5.21 -17.38 -1.91
N PRO A 27 -6.41 -17.58 -2.54
CA PRO A 27 -6.48 -18.31 -3.82
C PRO A 27 -5.66 -17.64 -4.93
N LEU A 28 -5.69 -16.30 -5.02
CA LEU A 28 -4.90 -15.54 -6.00
C LEU A 28 -3.40 -15.69 -5.75
N LEU A 29 -2.98 -15.56 -4.49
CA LEU A 29 -1.57 -15.73 -4.10
C LEU A 29 -1.07 -17.14 -4.36
N GLN A 30 -1.83 -18.18 -4.00
CA GLN A 30 -1.49 -19.58 -4.24
C GLN A 30 -1.35 -19.85 -5.74
N ALA A 31 -2.29 -19.38 -6.56
CA ALA A 31 -2.23 -19.52 -8.01
C ALA A 31 -1.00 -18.81 -8.60
N PHE A 32 -0.71 -17.59 -8.15
CA PHE A 32 0.48 -16.86 -8.57
C PHE A 32 1.77 -17.61 -8.18
N LEU A 33 1.92 -18.04 -6.94
CA LEU A 33 3.12 -18.74 -6.46
C LEU A 33 3.34 -20.08 -7.19
N ALA A 34 2.27 -20.74 -7.61
CA ALA A 34 2.31 -21.95 -8.42
C ALA A 34 2.63 -21.69 -9.91
N SER A 35 2.54 -20.44 -10.38
CA SER A 35 2.88 -20.07 -11.77
C SER A 35 4.38 -20.11 -12.02
N ALA A 36 4.80 -20.08 -13.30
CA ALA A 36 6.20 -19.98 -13.67
C ALA A 36 6.86 -18.69 -13.16
N GLU A 37 6.12 -17.57 -13.20
CA GLU A 37 6.53 -16.26 -12.72
C GLU A 37 6.71 -16.25 -11.21
N GLY A 38 5.73 -16.80 -10.46
CA GLY A 38 5.79 -16.89 -9.01
C GLY A 38 6.91 -17.79 -8.50
N ARG A 39 7.19 -18.88 -9.20
CA ARG A 39 8.35 -19.75 -8.91
C ARG A 39 9.66 -19.01 -9.12
N ARG A 40 9.84 -18.33 -10.28
CA ARG A 40 11.06 -17.52 -10.57
C ARG A 40 11.27 -16.43 -9.53
N LEU A 41 10.21 -15.69 -9.16
CA LEU A 41 10.26 -14.71 -8.09
C LEU A 41 10.73 -15.35 -6.77
N SER A 42 10.13 -16.47 -6.40
CA SER A 42 10.42 -17.16 -5.13
C SER A 42 11.85 -17.71 -5.08
N GLU A 43 12.34 -18.27 -6.17
CA GLU A 43 13.73 -18.74 -6.30
C GLU A 43 14.70 -17.57 -6.22
N GLY A 44 14.41 -16.47 -6.92
CA GLY A 44 15.23 -15.26 -6.91
C GLY A 44 15.34 -14.63 -5.52
N LEU A 45 14.24 -14.55 -4.76
CA LEU A 45 14.26 -14.02 -3.40
C LEU A 45 15.01 -14.96 -2.44
N ARG A 46 14.78 -16.28 -2.52
CA ARG A 46 15.50 -17.26 -1.69
C ARG A 46 16.99 -17.23 -1.96
N ALA A 47 17.40 -17.18 -3.23
CA ALA A 47 18.82 -17.10 -3.59
C ALA A 47 19.50 -15.85 -3.02
N ARG A 48 18.83 -14.68 -3.08
CA ARG A 48 19.35 -13.44 -2.49
C ARG A 48 19.47 -13.52 -0.97
N LEU A 49 18.45 -14.04 -0.30
CA LEU A 49 18.48 -14.25 1.16
C LEU A 49 19.60 -15.20 1.56
N ALA A 50 19.78 -16.33 0.84
CA ALA A 50 20.87 -17.28 1.07
C ALA A 50 22.26 -16.68 0.84
N ALA A 51 22.37 -15.72 -0.09
CA ALA A 51 23.59 -14.95 -0.33
C ALA A 51 23.84 -13.82 0.71
N GLY A 52 22.97 -13.69 1.72
CA GLY A 52 23.11 -12.70 2.79
C GLY A 52 22.57 -11.30 2.45
N ALA A 53 21.78 -11.16 1.38
CA ALA A 53 21.14 -9.89 1.06
C ALA A 53 20.14 -9.47 2.13
N THR A 54 20.19 -8.21 2.56
CA THR A 54 19.19 -7.61 3.43
C THR A 54 18.04 -7.10 2.57
N ILE A 55 16.85 -7.67 2.74
CA ILE A 55 15.65 -7.36 1.93
C ILE A 55 14.56 -6.75 2.84
N TYR A 56 13.95 -5.68 2.38
CA TYR A 56 12.83 -5.01 3.05
C TYR A 56 11.54 -5.12 2.22
N PRO A 57 10.37 -5.04 2.87
CA PRO A 57 10.07 -5.03 4.30
C PRO A 57 10.12 -6.44 4.91
N PRO A 58 10.04 -6.57 6.25
CA PRO A 58 9.93 -7.87 6.91
C PRO A 58 8.63 -8.61 6.56
N GLN A 59 7.57 -7.88 6.22
CA GLN A 59 6.25 -8.40 5.87
C GLN A 59 5.81 -7.85 4.50
N PRO A 60 6.26 -8.43 3.37
CA PRO A 60 5.92 -7.92 2.03
C PRO A 60 4.42 -7.95 1.69
N LEU A 61 3.68 -8.88 2.28
CA LEU A 61 2.23 -9.08 2.04
C LEU A 61 1.33 -8.34 3.04
N ARG A 62 1.87 -7.46 3.87
CA ARG A 62 1.12 -6.80 4.95
C ARG A 62 -0.11 -6.01 4.46
N ALA A 63 -0.05 -5.40 3.29
CA ALA A 63 -1.22 -4.74 2.72
C ALA A 63 -2.40 -5.71 2.53
N LEU A 64 -2.11 -6.95 2.14
CA LEU A 64 -3.10 -8.01 1.94
C LEU A 64 -3.51 -8.70 3.25
N GLN A 65 -2.70 -8.58 4.31
CA GLN A 65 -3.07 -9.03 5.65
C GLN A 65 -4.10 -8.09 6.28
N LEU A 66 -3.88 -6.78 6.16
CA LEU A 66 -4.69 -5.76 6.83
C LEU A 66 -5.96 -5.37 6.08
N THR A 67 -5.99 -5.56 4.76
CA THR A 67 -7.10 -5.13 3.90
C THR A 67 -7.63 -6.31 3.10
N PRO A 68 -8.63 -7.06 3.59
CA PRO A 68 -9.30 -8.12 2.83
C PRO A 68 -9.92 -7.59 1.53
N PRO A 69 -10.02 -8.39 0.45
CA PRO A 69 -10.55 -7.89 -0.83
C PRO A 69 -11.98 -7.37 -0.75
N GLU A 70 -12.80 -7.99 0.09
CA GLU A 70 -14.18 -7.57 0.36
C GLU A 70 -14.28 -6.28 1.17
N ALA A 71 -13.24 -5.91 1.90
CA ALA A 71 -13.20 -4.68 2.68
C ALA A 71 -12.56 -3.50 1.91
N VAL A 72 -11.97 -3.72 0.73
CA VAL A 72 -11.34 -2.64 -0.03
C VAL A 72 -12.39 -1.62 -0.44
N ARG A 73 -12.13 -0.34 -0.14
CA ARG A 73 -12.95 0.82 -0.51
C ARG A 73 -12.15 1.86 -1.30
N ALA A 74 -10.87 1.96 -0.99
CA ALA A 74 -9.93 2.82 -1.71
C ALA A 74 -8.61 2.08 -1.96
N VAL A 75 -7.91 2.43 -3.04
CA VAL A 75 -6.61 1.86 -3.41
C VAL A 75 -5.62 3.01 -3.61
N ILE A 76 -4.49 2.93 -2.92
CA ILE A 76 -3.36 3.84 -3.13
C ILE A 76 -2.18 3.01 -3.62
N LEU A 77 -1.68 3.32 -4.83
CA LEU A 77 -0.56 2.60 -5.42
C LEU A 77 0.76 3.34 -5.20
N GLY A 78 1.71 2.64 -4.58
CA GLY A 78 3.12 3.03 -4.53
C GLY A 78 3.96 2.27 -5.58
N GLN A 79 5.22 2.61 -5.70
CA GLN A 79 6.15 1.97 -6.63
C GLN A 79 6.88 0.81 -5.95
N ASP A 80 7.73 1.10 -4.99
CA ASP A 80 8.55 0.16 -4.24
C ASP A 80 8.66 0.57 -2.76
N PRO A 81 9.05 -0.35 -1.87
CA PRO A 81 9.23 -0.03 -0.45
C PRO A 81 10.43 0.92 -0.24
N TYR A 82 10.45 1.62 0.88
CA TYR A 82 11.63 2.35 1.32
C TYR A 82 12.80 1.38 1.54
N HIS A 83 13.98 1.73 1.03
CA HIS A 83 15.18 0.89 1.08
C HIS A 83 16.11 1.17 2.26
N GLY A 84 15.80 2.17 3.08
CA GLY A 84 16.55 2.47 4.29
C GLY A 84 16.24 1.49 5.43
N PRO A 85 17.24 1.26 6.34
CA PRO A 85 17.06 0.33 7.46
C PRO A 85 15.82 0.66 8.31
N GLY A 86 14.98 -0.36 8.54
CA GLY A 86 13.81 -0.24 9.40
C GLY A 86 12.69 0.68 8.90
N GLN A 87 12.78 1.24 7.69
CA GLN A 87 11.76 2.16 7.18
C GLN A 87 10.51 1.44 6.69
N ALA A 88 10.67 0.51 5.76
CA ALA A 88 9.55 -0.15 5.11
C ALA A 88 8.80 -1.09 6.06
N CYS A 89 7.48 -1.00 6.06
CA CYS A 89 6.60 -1.80 6.90
C CYS A 89 5.59 -2.66 6.12
N GLY A 90 5.73 -2.78 4.80
CA GLY A 90 4.83 -3.57 3.94
C GLY A 90 3.57 -2.85 3.47
N LEU A 91 3.45 -1.56 3.71
CA LEU A 91 2.38 -0.69 3.21
C LEU A 91 2.99 0.43 2.37
N ALA A 92 2.37 0.73 1.22
CA ALA A 92 2.80 1.84 0.37
C ALA A 92 2.79 3.18 1.13
N PHE A 93 3.85 3.99 0.95
CA PHE A 93 4.09 5.27 1.60
C PHE A 93 4.27 5.24 3.12
N ALA A 94 3.91 4.15 3.81
CA ALA A 94 4.00 4.00 5.26
C ALA A 94 5.42 3.64 5.72
N VAL A 95 5.73 3.99 6.96
CA VAL A 95 6.96 3.58 7.63
C VAL A 95 6.68 2.82 8.91
N ALA A 96 7.68 2.08 9.39
CA ALA A 96 7.59 1.38 10.67
C ALA A 96 7.45 2.37 11.85
N PRO A 97 6.88 1.92 12.99
CA PRO A 97 6.76 2.73 14.20
C PRO A 97 8.12 3.32 14.64
N GLY A 98 8.10 4.58 15.08
CA GLY A 98 9.29 5.28 15.56
C GLY A 98 10.19 5.84 14.45
N VAL A 99 9.91 5.53 13.19
CA VAL A 99 10.68 6.07 12.05
C VAL A 99 10.15 7.46 11.68
N ARG A 100 11.09 8.41 11.52
CA ARG A 100 10.75 9.75 11.04
C ARG A 100 10.11 9.68 9.65
N PRO A 101 8.95 10.34 9.42
CA PRO A 101 8.28 10.32 8.13
C PRO A 101 9.20 10.78 6.98
N PRO A 102 9.37 9.96 5.92
CA PRO A 102 10.10 10.36 4.73
C PRO A 102 9.44 11.53 4.00
N PRO A 103 10.14 12.20 3.07
CA PRO A 103 9.63 13.42 2.42
C PRO A 103 8.27 13.26 1.75
N SER A 104 8.01 12.14 1.08
CA SER A 104 6.71 11.89 0.43
C SER A 104 5.58 11.76 1.47
N LEU A 105 5.80 11.03 2.57
CA LEU A 105 4.82 10.88 3.64
C LEU A 105 4.55 12.23 4.34
N ARG A 106 5.58 13.06 4.53
CA ARG A 106 5.38 14.43 5.06
C ARG A 106 4.49 15.27 4.15
N ASN A 107 4.62 15.15 2.84
CA ASN A 107 3.74 15.87 1.90
C ASN A 107 2.31 15.31 1.92
N ILE A 108 2.12 14.01 2.13
CA ILE A 108 0.80 13.42 2.37
C ILE A 108 0.16 14.05 3.63
N PHE A 109 0.91 14.17 4.72
CA PHE A 109 0.41 14.81 5.95
C PHE A 109 0.12 16.31 5.78
N LYS A 110 0.93 17.01 4.96
CA LYS A 110 0.65 18.42 4.61
C LYS A 110 -0.67 18.58 3.84
N GLU A 111 -0.93 17.69 2.89
CA GLU A 111 -2.18 17.73 2.14
C GLU A 111 -3.37 17.41 3.03
N LEU A 112 -3.26 16.41 3.91
CA LEU A 112 -4.29 16.13 4.92
C LEU A 112 -4.58 17.34 5.80
N ALA A 113 -3.53 17.98 6.32
CA ALA A 113 -3.69 19.17 7.16
C ALA A 113 -4.34 20.34 6.38
N ARG A 114 -4.02 20.49 5.10
CA ARG A 114 -4.63 21.48 4.23
C ARG A 114 -6.12 21.20 3.99
N GLU A 115 -6.49 19.94 3.68
CA GLU A 115 -7.88 19.57 3.39
C GLU A 115 -8.78 19.65 4.63
N PHE A 116 -8.30 19.15 5.78
CA PHE A 116 -9.11 19.02 6.98
C PHE A 116 -8.87 20.10 8.05
N GLY A 117 -8.01 21.09 7.77
CA GLY A 117 -7.72 22.20 8.68
C GLY A 117 -6.94 21.83 9.94
N ARG A 118 -6.50 20.59 10.08
CA ARG A 118 -5.74 20.05 11.23
C ARG A 118 -4.83 18.91 10.80
N PRO A 119 -3.66 18.71 11.44
CA PRO A 119 -2.77 17.59 11.13
C PRO A 119 -3.39 16.25 11.59
N PRO A 120 -2.95 15.12 10.99
CA PRO A 120 -3.29 13.80 11.50
C PRO A 120 -2.76 13.62 12.93
N GLN A 121 -3.52 12.92 13.78
CA GLN A 121 -3.20 12.80 15.22
C GLN A 121 -2.01 11.89 15.50
N THR A 122 -1.74 10.89 14.67
CA THR A 122 -0.64 9.95 14.86
C THR A 122 0.15 9.78 13.57
N GLU A 123 1.35 10.34 13.55
CA GLU A 123 2.28 10.15 12.43
C GLU A 123 2.76 8.70 12.30
N GLN A 124 2.84 7.97 13.41
CA GLN A 124 3.51 6.66 13.48
C GLN A 124 2.68 5.49 12.97
N HIS A 125 1.34 5.59 12.99
CA HIS A 125 0.45 4.49 12.59
C HIS A 125 -0.68 4.91 11.65
N ALA A 126 -0.68 6.17 11.21
CA ALA A 126 -1.78 6.75 10.44
C ALA A 126 -2.14 5.90 9.21
N LEU A 127 -1.16 5.39 8.47
CA LEU A 127 -1.43 4.62 7.26
C LEU A 127 -1.87 3.17 7.56
N ALA A 128 -1.40 2.53 8.63
CA ALA A 128 -1.93 1.24 9.07
C ALA A 128 -3.38 1.36 9.52
N HIS A 129 -3.73 2.49 10.12
CA HIS A 129 -5.11 2.84 10.45
C HIS A 129 -5.98 2.94 9.18
N TRP A 130 -5.48 3.54 8.09
CA TRP A 130 -6.18 3.54 6.81
C TRP A 130 -6.41 2.13 6.27
N ALA A 131 -5.37 1.27 6.32
CA ALA A 131 -5.47 -0.10 5.84
C ALA A 131 -6.61 -0.88 6.52
N ARG A 132 -6.75 -0.73 7.85
CA ARG A 132 -7.85 -1.36 8.61
C ARG A 132 -9.23 -0.81 8.27
N GLN A 133 -9.31 0.38 7.68
CA GLN A 133 -10.54 1.00 7.19
C GLN A 133 -10.81 0.70 5.71
N GLY A 134 -10.09 -0.23 5.09
CA GLY A 134 -10.32 -0.63 3.70
C GLY A 134 -9.54 0.19 2.67
N VAL A 135 -8.48 0.90 3.07
CA VAL A 135 -7.54 1.52 2.12
C VAL A 135 -6.42 0.54 1.81
N LEU A 136 -6.45 -0.05 0.62
CA LEU A 136 -5.37 -0.94 0.17
C LEU A 136 -4.13 -0.11 -0.23
N LEU A 137 -3.10 -0.14 0.62
CA LEU A 137 -1.83 0.56 0.42
C LEU A 137 -0.83 -0.39 -0.25
N LEU A 138 -0.88 -0.50 -1.57
CA LEU A 138 -0.17 -1.52 -2.34
C LEU A 138 0.98 -0.91 -3.15
N ASN A 139 2.21 -1.42 -2.98
CA ASN A 139 3.30 -1.13 -3.91
C ASN A 139 3.24 -2.07 -5.11
N THR A 140 3.72 -1.64 -6.28
CA THR A 140 3.84 -2.50 -7.46
C THR A 140 5.01 -3.47 -7.37
N SER A 141 6.06 -3.15 -6.59
CA SER A 141 7.09 -4.07 -6.13
C SER A 141 6.99 -4.22 -4.62
N LEU A 142 6.88 -5.45 -4.10
CA LEU A 142 6.61 -5.66 -2.67
C LEU A 142 7.88 -5.82 -1.83
N THR A 143 9.06 -5.90 -2.47
CA THR A 143 10.35 -5.99 -1.79
C THR A 143 11.40 -5.10 -2.44
N VAL A 144 12.48 -4.81 -1.70
CA VAL A 144 13.64 -4.03 -2.15
C VAL A 144 14.88 -4.46 -1.37
N GLU A 145 16.08 -4.44 -1.96
CA GLU A 145 17.33 -4.62 -1.22
C GLU A 145 17.74 -3.34 -0.48
N ALA A 146 18.39 -3.52 0.65
CA ALA A 146 18.89 -2.43 1.49
C ALA A 146 19.77 -1.47 0.69
N GLY A 147 19.47 -0.18 0.76
CA GLY A 147 20.26 0.87 0.08
C GLY A 147 20.03 0.96 -1.44
N GLN A 148 19.29 0.05 -2.07
CA GLN A 148 19.18 -0.05 -3.53
C GLN A 148 17.74 0.18 -4.00
N ALA A 149 17.35 1.43 -4.22
CA ALA A 149 16.03 1.77 -4.74
C ALA A 149 15.72 1.00 -6.04
N ALA A 150 14.48 0.52 -6.18
CA ALA A 150 13.99 -0.21 -7.34
C ALA A 150 14.75 -1.51 -7.70
N SER A 151 15.62 -2.03 -6.81
CA SER A 151 16.39 -3.26 -7.06
C SER A 151 15.52 -4.48 -7.41
N HIS A 152 14.29 -4.53 -6.91
CA HIS A 152 13.33 -5.60 -7.20
C HIS A 152 12.23 -5.22 -8.20
N ALA A 153 12.38 -4.10 -8.91
CA ALA A 153 11.35 -3.63 -9.85
C ALA A 153 11.09 -4.59 -11.03
N ARG A 154 12.00 -5.54 -11.32
CA ARG A 154 11.90 -6.47 -12.46
C ARG A 154 11.94 -7.95 -12.08
N ILE A 155 11.80 -8.29 -10.80
CA ILE A 155 11.89 -9.70 -10.37
C ILE A 155 10.57 -10.48 -10.46
N GLY A 156 9.46 -9.82 -10.83
CA GLY A 156 8.17 -10.49 -11.07
C GLY A 156 7.02 -10.04 -10.17
N TRP A 157 7.23 -9.11 -9.22
CA TRP A 157 6.17 -8.60 -8.34
C TRP A 157 4.99 -8.00 -9.11
N GLN A 158 5.26 -7.32 -10.24
CA GLN A 158 4.25 -6.67 -11.07
C GLN A 158 3.20 -7.64 -11.60
N MET A 159 3.56 -8.91 -11.81
CA MET A 159 2.58 -9.93 -12.25
C MET A 159 1.54 -10.17 -11.16
N LEU A 160 1.96 -10.29 -9.91
CA LEU A 160 1.04 -10.44 -8.77
C LEU A 160 0.20 -9.17 -8.56
N THR A 161 0.86 -8.02 -8.48
CA THR A 161 0.18 -6.75 -8.15
C THR A 161 -0.77 -6.30 -9.26
N SER A 162 -0.47 -6.62 -10.52
CA SER A 162 -1.40 -6.42 -11.63
C SER A 162 -2.64 -7.33 -11.54
N GLN A 163 -2.48 -8.59 -11.12
CA GLN A 163 -3.62 -9.50 -10.90
C GLN A 163 -4.51 -9.01 -9.76
N ILE A 164 -3.90 -8.52 -8.65
CA ILE A 164 -4.63 -7.90 -7.54
C ILE A 164 -5.43 -6.69 -8.04
N PHE A 165 -4.76 -5.78 -8.77
CA PHE A 165 -5.37 -4.59 -9.31
C PHE A 165 -6.52 -4.92 -10.29
N HIS A 166 -6.29 -5.85 -11.22
CA HIS A 166 -7.29 -6.33 -12.16
C HIS A 166 -8.53 -6.90 -11.45
N ARG A 167 -8.33 -7.74 -10.43
CA ARG A 167 -9.43 -8.28 -9.61
C ARG A 167 -10.28 -7.16 -8.98
N LEU A 168 -9.65 -6.09 -8.50
CA LEU A 168 -10.35 -4.96 -7.89
C LEU A 168 -11.12 -4.13 -8.91
N VAL A 169 -10.50 -3.85 -10.07
CA VAL A 169 -11.14 -3.10 -11.16
C VAL A 169 -12.36 -3.84 -11.72
N HIS A 170 -12.29 -5.18 -11.83
CA HIS A 170 -13.39 -6.00 -12.35
C HIS A 170 -14.32 -6.55 -11.25
N GLY A 171 -14.05 -6.23 -9.99
CA GLY A 171 -14.89 -6.61 -8.86
C GLY A 171 -16.28 -5.97 -8.89
N PRO A 172 -17.25 -6.42 -8.10
CA PRO A 172 -18.65 -5.98 -8.21
C PRO A 172 -18.90 -4.58 -7.63
N ARG A 173 -18.01 -4.06 -6.77
CA ARG A 173 -18.23 -2.79 -6.05
C ARG A 173 -17.47 -1.62 -6.67
N PRO A 174 -18.05 -0.41 -6.68
CA PRO A 174 -17.31 0.82 -6.97
C PRO A 174 -16.20 1.05 -5.95
N LEU A 175 -15.02 1.46 -6.42
CA LEU A 175 -13.85 1.75 -5.58
C LEU A 175 -13.25 3.10 -5.94
N ALA A 176 -12.53 3.73 -5.00
CA ALA A 176 -11.72 4.91 -5.27
C ALA A 176 -10.26 4.50 -5.51
N PHE A 177 -9.68 4.93 -6.63
CA PHE A 177 -8.27 4.70 -6.97
C PHE A 177 -7.51 6.03 -6.94
N LEU A 178 -6.51 6.12 -6.07
CA LEU A 178 -5.64 7.29 -5.93
C LEU A 178 -4.30 6.98 -6.59
N LEU A 179 -4.08 7.53 -7.78
CA LEU A 179 -2.93 7.25 -8.63
C LEU A 179 -1.98 8.45 -8.62
N TRP A 180 -0.98 8.38 -7.76
CA TRP A 180 -0.03 9.47 -7.54
C TRP A 180 1.28 9.24 -8.30
N GLY A 181 1.50 10.07 -9.34
CA GLY A 181 2.66 10.01 -10.22
C GLY A 181 2.45 9.11 -11.45
N ALA A 182 3.30 9.30 -12.46
CA ALA A 182 3.15 8.67 -13.77
C ALA A 182 3.14 7.13 -13.71
N HIS A 183 3.93 6.54 -12.81
CA HIS A 183 3.99 5.08 -12.64
C HIS A 183 2.63 4.49 -12.23
N ALA A 184 1.98 5.07 -11.23
CA ALA A 184 0.66 4.62 -10.79
C ALA A 184 -0.43 4.93 -11.85
N GLN A 185 -0.35 6.09 -12.50
CA GLN A 185 -1.30 6.52 -13.54
C GLN A 185 -1.29 5.63 -14.77
N ALA A 186 -0.13 5.04 -15.12
CA ALA A 186 0.00 4.11 -16.25
C ALA A 186 -0.82 2.82 -16.05
N LEU A 187 -1.23 2.50 -14.82
CA LEU A 187 -2.06 1.33 -14.51
C LEU A 187 -3.57 1.60 -14.67
N ARG A 188 -3.97 2.84 -14.92
CA ARG A 188 -5.38 3.18 -15.11
C ARG A 188 -5.91 2.51 -16.38
N PRO A 189 -6.95 1.66 -16.29
CA PRO A 189 -7.55 1.05 -17.47
C PRO A 189 -8.23 2.10 -18.36
N GLN A 190 -8.30 1.81 -19.66
CA GLN A 190 -9.05 2.60 -20.63
C GLN A 190 -10.37 1.87 -20.94
N GLY A 191 -11.46 2.65 -21.12
CA GLY A 191 -12.76 2.10 -21.51
C GLY A 191 -13.83 2.10 -20.43
N ALA A 192 -14.91 1.35 -20.66
CA ALA A 192 -16.14 1.37 -19.84
C ALA A 192 -15.94 0.92 -18.39
N GLU A 193 -14.96 0.07 -18.13
CA GLU A 193 -14.62 -0.41 -16.78
C GLU A 193 -14.15 0.71 -15.85
N ALA A 194 -13.64 1.81 -16.43
CA ALA A 194 -13.26 2.99 -15.66
C ALA A 194 -14.47 3.75 -15.09
N GLY A 195 -15.65 3.62 -15.70
CA GLY A 195 -16.81 4.51 -15.46
C GLY A 195 -17.48 4.36 -14.09
N ARG A 196 -17.35 3.20 -13.42
CA ARG A 196 -17.98 2.98 -12.11
C ARG A 196 -17.09 3.34 -10.93
N HIS A 197 -15.79 3.48 -11.15
CA HIS A 197 -14.81 3.79 -10.12
C HIS A 197 -14.48 5.27 -10.08
N LEU A 198 -14.11 5.76 -8.90
CA LEU A 198 -13.52 7.09 -8.76
C LEU A 198 -12.01 7.03 -9.05
N TRP A 199 -11.55 7.69 -10.11
CA TRP A 199 -10.14 7.77 -10.47
C TRP A 199 -9.58 9.15 -10.14
N LEU A 200 -8.68 9.21 -9.17
CA LEU A 200 -8.04 10.43 -8.70
C LEU A 200 -6.56 10.43 -9.09
N VAL A 201 -6.17 11.36 -9.93
CA VAL A 201 -4.80 11.47 -10.44
C VAL A 201 -4.15 12.77 -9.95
N ALA A 202 -2.90 12.67 -9.50
CA ALA A 202 -2.06 13.82 -9.14
C ALA A 202 -0.59 13.45 -9.36
N ASN A 203 0.29 14.44 -9.34
CA ASN A 203 1.72 14.17 -9.31
C ASN A 203 2.10 13.37 -8.06
N HIS A 204 3.28 12.75 -8.09
CA HIS A 204 3.76 11.99 -6.93
C HIS A 204 4.01 12.92 -5.72
N PRO A 205 3.73 12.50 -4.47
CA PRO A 205 3.92 13.32 -3.28
C PRO A 205 5.39 13.64 -2.93
N SER A 206 6.37 13.17 -3.72
CA SER A 206 7.78 13.51 -3.49
C SER A 206 8.02 15.03 -3.60
N PRO A 207 9.01 15.59 -2.86
CA PRO A 207 9.36 17.01 -2.97
C PRO A 207 9.68 17.47 -4.39
N LEU A 208 10.13 16.55 -5.25
CA LEU A 208 10.48 16.84 -6.64
C LEU A 208 9.27 17.15 -7.52
N SER A 209 8.06 16.73 -7.12
CA SER A 209 6.86 16.81 -7.97
C SER A 209 5.59 17.25 -7.27
N ALA A 210 5.55 17.27 -5.94
CA ALA A 210 4.32 17.53 -5.18
C ALA A 210 3.67 18.89 -5.47
N LEU A 211 4.45 19.89 -5.90
CA LEU A 211 3.97 21.23 -6.24
C LEU A 211 3.98 21.51 -7.75
N ARG A 212 4.43 20.57 -8.58
CA ARG A 212 4.57 20.80 -10.03
C ARG A 212 3.22 20.83 -10.74
N PRO A 213 2.99 21.79 -11.68
CA PRO A 213 1.86 21.72 -12.61
C PRO A 213 2.02 20.50 -13.57
N PRO A 214 0.96 20.07 -14.29
CA PRO A 214 -0.38 20.66 -14.27
C PRO A 214 -1.28 20.15 -13.12
N VAL A 215 -0.92 19.05 -12.46
CA VAL A 215 -1.77 18.40 -11.43
C VAL A 215 -0.95 18.17 -10.17
N PRO A 216 -0.65 19.23 -9.39
CA PRO A 216 0.14 19.09 -8.17
C PRO A 216 -0.54 18.16 -7.16
N PHE A 217 0.28 17.49 -6.34
CA PHE A 217 -0.23 16.67 -5.24
C PHE A 217 -0.77 17.55 -4.11
N ILE A 218 -0.03 18.60 -3.74
CA ILE A 218 -0.51 19.58 -2.75
C ILE A 218 -1.62 20.41 -3.39
N GLY A 219 -2.80 20.36 -2.80
CA GLY A 219 -4.01 20.99 -3.31
C GLY A 219 -4.92 20.05 -4.12
N CYS A 220 -4.61 18.74 -4.23
CA CYS A 220 -5.40 17.81 -5.03
C CYS A 220 -6.78 17.48 -4.44
N GLY A 221 -6.97 17.63 -3.13
CA GLY A 221 -8.27 17.38 -2.49
C GLY A 221 -8.75 15.93 -2.54
N HIS A 222 -7.84 14.98 -2.66
CA HIS A 222 -8.19 13.57 -2.92
C HIS A 222 -8.88 12.90 -1.74
N PHE A 223 -8.52 13.22 -0.52
CA PHE A 223 -9.03 12.56 0.68
C PHE A 223 -10.50 12.91 0.93
N GLY A 224 -10.86 14.18 0.80
CA GLY A 224 -12.24 14.63 0.86
C GLY A 224 -13.09 14.04 -0.27
N ARG A 225 -12.57 14.04 -1.50
CA ARG A 225 -13.26 13.45 -2.67
C ARG A 225 -13.53 11.95 -2.52
N VAL A 226 -12.62 11.20 -1.88
CA VAL A 226 -12.86 9.78 -1.54
C VAL A 226 -14.03 9.66 -0.56
N ASN A 227 -14.06 10.48 0.50
CA ASN A 227 -15.14 10.44 1.47
C ASN A 227 -16.48 10.85 0.86
N ASP A 228 -16.50 11.86 -0.02
CA ASP A 228 -17.71 12.23 -0.77
C ASP A 228 -18.22 11.07 -1.64
N PHE A 229 -17.31 10.38 -2.34
CA PHE A 229 -17.64 9.22 -3.15
C PHE A 229 -18.19 8.07 -2.29
N LEU A 230 -17.55 7.73 -1.18
CA LEU A 230 -18.02 6.68 -0.26
C LEU A 230 -19.40 7.01 0.31
N ARG A 231 -19.63 8.26 0.70
CA ARG A 231 -20.93 8.73 1.19
C ARG A 231 -22.02 8.57 0.13
N GLN A 232 -21.72 8.86 -1.14
CA GLN A 232 -22.65 8.65 -2.26
C GLN A 232 -22.99 7.17 -2.50
N GLN A 233 -22.06 6.26 -2.12
CA GLN A 233 -22.29 4.81 -2.18
C GLN A 233 -22.96 4.24 -0.93
N GLY A 234 -23.30 5.06 0.07
CA GLY A 234 -23.83 4.62 1.36
C GLY A 234 -22.79 3.94 2.26
N GLU A 235 -21.51 4.10 1.95
CA GLU A 235 -20.39 3.54 2.71
C GLU A 235 -19.88 4.53 3.77
N PRO A 236 -19.36 4.04 4.91
CA PRO A 236 -18.75 4.92 5.92
C PRO A 236 -17.57 5.69 5.35
N GLU A 237 -17.37 6.91 5.82
CA GLU A 237 -16.19 7.69 5.50
C GLU A 237 -14.92 7.05 6.09
N ILE A 238 -13.76 7.35 5.48
CA ILE A 238 -12.45 6.99 6.02
C ILE A 238 -12.00 8.12 6.95
N ASP A 239 -11.66 7.76 8.19
CA ASP A 239 -10.96 8.66 9.10
C ASP A 239 -9.49 8.76 8.71
N TRP A 240 -9.19 9.70 7.81
CA TRP A 240 -7.84 9.96 7.34
C TRP A 240 -6.91 10.55 8.40
N LEU A 241 -7.46 11.16 9.44
CA LEU A 241 -6.70 11.85 10.50
C LEU A 241 -6.39 10.96 11.70
N GLY A 242 -7.01 9.77 11.81
CA GLY A 242 -6.84 8.88 12.94
C GLY A 242 -7.48 9.41 14.23
N THR A 243 -8.59 10.12 14.14
CA THR A 243 -9.26 10.78 15.26
C THR A 243 -10.25 9.89 15.99
N ALA A 244 -10.77 8.86 15.32
CA ALA A 244 -11.63 7.87 15.94
C ALA A 244 -10.83 6.97 16.88
N ALA A 245 -11.40 6.58 18.01
CA ALA A 245 -10.86 5.51 18.84
C ALA A 245 -10.71 4.25 17.96
N PRO A 246 -9.64 3.44 18.15
CA PRO A 246 -9.49 2.21 17.39
C PRO A 246 -10.75 1.38 17.58
N ALA A 247 -11.42 1.02 16.46
CA ALA A 247 -12.52 0.06 16.49
C ALA A 247 -11.98 -1.19 17.20
N GLY A 248 -12.65 -1.61 18.27
CA GLY A 248 -12.33 -2.86 18.95
C GLY A 248 -12.33 -4.02 17.95
N PRO A 249 -11.71 -5.17 18.29
CA PRO A 249 -11.70 -6.33 17.42
C PRO A 249 -13.14 -6.63 17.03
N LEU A 250 -13.36 -6.82 15.72
CA LEU A 250 -14.66 -7.25 15.18
C LEU A 250 -15.04 -8.52 15.94
N SER A 251 -16.00 -8.40 16.85
CA SER A 251 -16.61 -9.54 17.53
C SER A 251 -17.21 -10.41 16.42
N GLY A 252 -16.59 -11.57 16.19
CA GLY A 252 -17.14 -12.59 15.33
C GLY A 252 -18.53 -12.99 15.83
N PRO A 253 -19.41 -13.49 14.96
CA PRO A 253 -20.74 -13.95 15.37
C PRO A 253 -20.56 -15.01 16.46
N ALA A 254 -21.24 -14.80 17.59
CA ALA A 254 -21.40 -15.83 18.61
C ALA A 254 -22.07 -17.05 17.97
N VAL A 255 -21.48 -18.23 18.15
CA VAL A 255 -21.99 -19.53 17.75
C VAL A 255 -23.31 -19.82 18.44
#